data_704a5217a18a5f73ba4379ee5206e013
#
_entry.id   704a5217a18a5f73ba4379ee5206e013
#
_cell.length_a   1.000
_cell.length_b   1.000
_cell.length_c   1.000
_cell.angle_alpha   90.00
_cell.angle_beta   90.00
_cell.angle_gamma   90.00
#
_symmetry.space_group_name_H-M   'P 1'
#
loop_
_entity.id
_entity.type
_entity.pdbx_description
1 polymer ?
#
loop_
_entity_poly.entity_id
_entity_poly.type
_entity_poly.pdbx_seq_one_letter_code
_entity_poly.pdbx_strand_id
1 'polypeptide(L)'
;MKNSILILAVVAVMATSASAQKLVIKGSDTLGAKMVPQLAEAYRAKTPGIVFEIAAEGSTTGIAAITDGTADIGMSSRRARPTEISTALAKGVTMKPCVVSYDAIAVIVNESNPLTQLTMRQVEQIFAGDVKDWSMAGGSAGPISIYTRNTSSGTYQDWKDLAMKKRDYASSSQKMAGNEQIAAEVGKNPAGIGYVGIAYKEAQGVKVLAIMLKDGSLVRPEVATVHNKTYPYARPNFFYTNGEPSGLAGQFIDYLLSAEGQEIVAKSGFVPVPAAK
;
A
#
# COMPACT_ATOMS: atom_id res chain seq x y z
N MET A 1 82.97 2.55 -11.24
CA MET A 1 81.86 1.62 -11.04
C MET A 1 80.77 2.40 -10.38
N LYS A 2 79.71 2.78 -11.13
CA LYS A 2 78.54 3.58 -10.64
C LYS A 2 77.36 2.61 -10.38
N ASN A 3 77.00 2.45 -9.10
CA ASN A 3 75.84 1.66 -8.71
C ASN A 3 74.62 2.56 -8.77
N SER A 4 73.68 2.26 -9.74
CA SER A 4 72.41 2.89 -9.80
C SER A 4 71.40 2.04 -9.00
N ILE A 5 70.90 2.60 -7.89
CA ILE A 5 69.85 1.99 -7.06
C ILE A 5 68.50 2.40 -7.68
N LEU A 6 67.78 1.41 -8.19
CA LEU A 6 66.43 1.57 -8.74
C LEU A 6 65.41 1.46 -7.58
N ILE A 7 64.83 2.60 -7.19
CA ILE A 7 63.78 2.62 -6.16
C ILE A 7 62.43 2.30 -6.85
N LEU A 8 61.89 1.11 -6.56
CA LEU A 8 60.58 0.67 -7.04
C LEU A 8 59.51 1.23 -6.07
N ALA A 9 58.80 2.28 -6.49
CA ALA A 9 57.67 2.82 -5.74
C ALA A 9 56.45 1.90 -5.91
N VAL A 10 56.10 1.14 -4.86
CA VAL A 10 54.87 0.36 -4.78
C VAL A 10 53.71 1.29 -4.41
N VAL A 11 52.89 1.65 -5.38
CA VAL A 11 51.62 2.36 -5.13
C VAL A 11 50.60 1.36 -4.62
N ALA A 12 50.39 1.32 -3.31
CA ALA A 12 49.29 0.55 -2.71
C ALA A 12 47.96 1.25 -3.02
N VAL A 13 47.20 0.69 -3.97
CA VAL A 13 45.80 1.08 -4.19
C VAL A 13 44.98 0.54 -3.02
N MET A 14 44.67 1.39 -2.06
CA MET A 14 43.70 1.07 -1.02
C MET A 14 42.31 0.99 -1.68
N ALA A 15 41.87 -0.22 -2.00
CA ALA A 15 40.48 -0.48 -2.32
C ALA A 15 39.63 -0.22 -1.05
N THR A 16 39.03 0.94 -0.95
CA THR A 16 38.01 1.20 0.06
C THR A 16 36.86 0.29 -0.24
N SER A 17 36.68 -0.78 0.54
CA SER A 17 35.46 -1.60 0.53
C SER A 17 34.30 -0.68 0.93
N ALA A 18 33.59 -0.16 -0.03
CA ALA A 18 32.31 0.52 0.23
C ALA A 18 31.40 -0.51 0.88
N SER A 19 31.19 -0.40 2.19
CA SER A 19 30.17 -1.19 2.88
C SER A 19 28.83 -0.93 2.18
N ALA A 20 28.18 -1.99 1.71
CA ALA A 20 26.87 -1.87 1.09
C ALA A 20 25.92 -1.19 2.08
N GLN A 21 25.39 -0.04 1.69
CA GLN A 21 24.43 0.69 2.51
C GLN A 21 23.09 -0.02 2.42
N LYS A 22 22.53 -0.41 3.56
CA LYS A 22 21.27 -1.18 3.63
C LYS A 22 20.13 -0.28 4.09
N LEU A 23 18.98 -0.35 3.40
CA LEU A 23 17.72 0.31 3.77
C LEU A 23 16.65 -0.76 4.00
N VAL A 24 16.14 -0.84 5.22
CA VAL A 24 15.13 -1.81 5.64
C VAL A 24 13.75 -1.15 5.63
N ILE A 25 12.84 -1.66 4.79
CA ILE A 25 11.49 -1.14 4.59
C ILE A 25 10.48 -2.25 4.88
N LYS A 26 9.63 -2.09 5.89
CA LYS A 26 8.64 -3.12 6.27
C LYS A 26 7.24 -2.56 6.33
N GLY A 27 6.23 -3.38 6.06
CA GLY A 27 4.84 -3.04 6.34
C GLY A 27 3.83 -3.33 5.24
N SER A 28 3.13 -2.31 4.78
CA SER A 28 1.96 -2.42 3.91
C SER A 28 2.18 -3.26 2.65
N ASP A 29 1.44 -4.36 2.49
CA ASP A 29 1.34 -5.10 1.23
C ASP A 29 0.87 -4.21 0.08
N THR A 30 -0.08 -3.31 0.32
CA THR A 30 -0.58 -2.41 -0.71
C THR A 30 0.54 -1.62 -1.40
N LEU A 31 1.53 -1.14 -0.64
CA LEU A 31 2.67 -0.39 -1.15
C LEU A 31 3.83 -1.31 -1.56
N GLY A 32 4.15 -2.28 -0.71
CA GLY A 32 5.36 -3.09 -0.80
C GLY A 32 5.29 -4.19 -1.86
N ALA A 33 4.11 -4.62 -2.31
CA ALA A 33 4.01 -5.61 -3.36
C ALA A 33 4.17 -5.02 -4.78
N LYS A 34 4.00 -3.71 -4.96
CA LYS A 34 4.00 -3.10 -6.30
C LYS A 34 4.81 -1.80 -6.41
N MET A 35 4.48 -0.77 -5.64
CA MET A 35 5.07 0.57 -5.77
C MET A 35 6.52 0.63 -5.27
N VAL A 36 6.76 0.14 -4.06
CA VAL A 36 8.07 0.28 -3.42
C VAL A 36 9.18 -0.49 -4.12
N PRO A 37 8.98 -1.72 -4.64
CA PRO A 37 9.99 -2.41 -5.44
C PRO A 37 10.40 -1.65 -6.70
N GLN A 38 9.45 -1.01 -7.41
CA GLN A 38 9.75 -0.22 -8.62
C GLN A 38 10.55 1.05 -8.28
N LEU A 39 10.21 1.73 -7.18
CA LEU A 39 10.96 2.87 -6.68
C LEU A 39 12.37 2.48 -6.23
N ALA A 40 12.50 1.35 -5.52
CA ALA A 40 13.78 0.83 -5.08
C ALA A 40 14.70 0.47 -6.24
N GLU A 41 14.14 -0.14 -7.29
CA GLU A 41 14.91 -0.47 -8.52
C GLU A 41 15.41 0.79 -9.23
N ALA A 42 14.55 1.77 -9.42
CA ALA A 42 14.91 3.03 -10.05
C ALA A 42 15.93 3.83 -9.20
N TYR A 43 15.78 3.82 -7.89
CA TYR A 43 16.73 4.47 -6.98
C TYR A 43 18.09 3.77 -6.97
N ARG A 44 18.12 2.42 -7.00
CA ARG A 44 19.35 1.63 -7.07
C ARG A 44 20.18 1.94 -8.32
N ALA A 45 19.51 2.18 -9.46
CA ALA A 45 20.18 2.56 -10.70
C ALA A 45 20.96 3.89 -10.57
N LYS A 46 20.52 4.78 -9.67
CA LYS A 46 21.15 6.09 -9.40
C LYS A 46 22.12 6.06 -8.22
N THR A 47 21.97 5.10 -7.32
CA THR A 47 22.76 4.98 -6.08
C THR A 47 23.36 3.58 -6.00
N PRO A 48 24.45 3.32 -6.76
CA PRO A 48 25.11 2.02 -6.75
C PRO A 48 25.56 1.63 -5.34
N GLY A 49 25.42 0.34 -5.00
CA GLY A 49 25.84 -0.21 -3.70
C GLY A 49 24.77 -0.14 -2.61
N ILE A 50 23.59 0.43 -2.87
CA ILE A 50 22.47 0.34 -1.92
C ILE A 50 21.79 -1.04 -2.00
N VAL A 51 21.48 -1.61 -0.84
CA VAL A 51 20.70 -2.85 -0.68
C VAL A 51 19.38 -2.53 -0.01
N PHE A 52 18.29 -2.90 -0.65
CA PHE A 52 16.94 -2.79 -0.08
C PHE A 52 16.51 -4.13 0.50
N GLU A 53 16.03 -4.11 1.75
CA GLU A 53 15.30 -5.23 2.36
C GLU A 53 13.84 -4.81 2.52
N ILE A 54 12.95 -5.40 1.71
CA ILE A 54 11.53 -5.03 1.65
C ILE A 54 10.69 -6.20 2.15
N ALA A 55 9.87 -5.99 3.20
CA ALA A 55 8.90 -6.96 3.71
C ALA A 55 7.49 -6.37 3.70
N ALA A 56 6.58 -7.00 2.92
CA ALA A 56 5.23 -6.50 2.64
C ALA A 56 4.14 -7.35 3.34
N GLU A 57 4.09 -7.30 4.68
CA GLU A 57 3.26 -8.19 5.52
C GLU A 57 2.01 -7.51 6.11
N GLY A 58 1.86 -6.21 5.91
CA GLY A 58 0.74 -5.41 6.38
C GLY A 58 1.17 -4.15 7.15
N SER A 59 0.28 -3.15 7.20
CA SER A 59 0.59 -1.85 7.83
C SER A 59 0.89 -1.96 9.32
N THR A 60 0.24 -2.90 10.02
CA THR A 60 0.47 -3.11 11.45
C THR A 60 1.91 -3.58 11.71
N THR A 61 2.46 -4.46 10.86
CA THR A 61 3.85 -4.93 11.01
C THR A 61 4.85 -3.80 10.73
N GLY A 62 4.58 -2.91 9.76
CA GLY A 62 5.43 -1.75 9.49
C GLY A 62 5.48 -0.74 10.63
N ILE A 63 4.32 -0.44 11.23
CA ILE A 63 4.24 0.44 12.39
C ILE A 63 4.96 -0.19 13.61
N ALA A 64 4.80 -1.50 13.82
CA ALA A 64 5.52 -2.22 14.86
C ALA A 64 7.04 -2.21 14.60
N ALA A 65 7.47 -2.40 13.37
CA ALA A 65 8.89 -2.43 13.01
C ALA A 65 9.60 -1.09 13.29
N ILE A 66 8.94 0.05 13.06
CA ILE A 66 9.44 1.37 13.47
C ILE A 66 9.49 1.49 14.98
N THR A 67 8.44 1.06 15.67
CA THR A 67 8.37 1.07 17.15
C THR A 67 9.49 0.25 17.80
N ASP A 68 9.88 -0.85 17.16
CA ASP A 68 10.87 -1.80 17.67
C ASP A 68 12.30 -1.53 17.10
N GLY A 69 12.48 -0.50 16.25
CA GLY A 69 13.76 -0.16 15.65
C GLY A 69 14.29 -1.23 14.67
N THR A 70 13.42 -2.05 14.08
CA THR A 70 13.78 -3.14 13.15
C THR A 70 13.54 -2.79 11.67
N ALA A 71 13.16 -1.55 11.38
CA ALA A 71 13.09 -0.98 10.04
C ALA A 71 13.46 0.50 10.07
N ASP A 72 14.02 0.98 8.97
CA ASP A 72 14.31 2.40 8.73
C ASP A 72 13.05 3.14 8.27
N ILE A 73 12.20 2.45 7.51
CA ILE A 73 10.92 2.96 7.01
C ILE A 73 9.81 1.94 7.27
N GLY A 74 8.74 2.40 7.92
CA GLY A 74 7.50 1.65 8.10
C GLY A 74 6.47 2.04 7.06
N MET A 75 6.13 1.16 6.10
CA MET A 75 5.09 1.37 5.12
C MET A 75 3.71 1.18 5.74
N SER A 76 2.78 2.09 5.48
CA SER A 76 1.40 1.95 5.95
C SER A 76 0.40 2.54 4.95
N SER A 77 -0.66 1.79 4.67
CA SER A 77 -1.81 2.26 3.88
C SER A 77 -2.94 2.81 4.77
N ARG A 78 -2.65 3.09 6.03
CA ARG A 78 -3.53 3.75 6.99
C ARG A 78 -2.75 4.65 7.95
N ARG A 79 -3.43 5.53 8.64
CA ARG A 79 -2.79 6.25 9.76
C ARG A 79 -2.45 5.29 10.90
N ALA A 80 -1.33 5.57 11.59
CA ALA A 80 -1.04 4.93 12.86
C ALA A 80 -2.12 5.31 13.87
N ARG A 81 -2.54 4.33 14.68
CA ARG A 81 -3.56 4.52 15.71
C ARG A 81 -2.98 5.27 16.91
N PRO A 82 -3.80 5.99 17.68
CA PRO A 82 -3.34 6.64 18.91
C PRO A 82 -2.60 5.67 19.86
N THR A 83 -3.09 4.42 19.99
CA THR A 83 -2.45 3.40 20.83
C THR A 83 -1.08 2.98 20.29
N GLU A 84 -0.91 2.88 18.96
CA GLU A 84 0.39 2.56 18.32
C GLU A 84 1.38 3.72 18.55
N ILE A 85 0.92 4.97 18.39
CA ILE A 85 1.74 6.16 18.65
C ILE A 85 2.16 6.23 20.13
N SER A 86 1.23 5.99 21.06
CA SER A 86 1.55 5.98 22.49
C SER A 86 2.53 4.87 22.87
N THR A 87 2.41 3.69 22.27
CA THR A 87 3.34 2.58 22.48
C THR A 87 4.74 2.93 21.95
N ALA A 88 4.84 3.58 20.79
CA ALA A 88 6.11 4.03 20.24
C ALA A 88 6.78 5.08 21.14
N LEU A 89 6.01 6.09 21.60
CA LEU A 89 6.50 7.11 22.52
C LEU A 89 7.02 6.51 23.82
N ALA A 90 6.34 5.50 24.38
CA ALA A 90 6.79 4.79 25.58
C ALA A 90 8.14 4.06 25.37
N LYS A 91 8.51 3.75 24.14
CA LYS A 91 9.80 3.18 23.74
C LYS A 91 10.82 4.23 23.25
N GLY A 92 10.53 5.53 23.40
CA GLY A 92 11.40 6.62 22.95
C GLY A 92 11.37 6.85 21.45
N VAL A 93 10.39 6.31 20.72
CA VAL A 93 10.22 6.46 19.27
C VAL A 93 9.18 7.53 18.97
N THR A 94 9.57 8.56 18.22
CA THR A 94 8.68 9.61 17.73
C THR A 94 8.29 9.31 16.29
N MET A 95 7.13 8.70 16.09
CA MET A 95 6.66 8.37 14.74
C MET A 95 6.39 9.62 13.90
N LYS A 96 7.17 9.80 12.83
CA LYS A 96 6.97 10.88 11.85
C LYS A 96 6.27 10.31 10.61
N PRO A 97 5.02 10.72 10.31
CA PRO A 97 4.34 10.33 9.07
C PRO A 97 4.77 11.19 7.90
N CYS A 98 5.04 10.55 6.77
CA CYS A 98 5.21 11.19 5.46
C CYS A 98 4.15 10.62 4.51
N VAL A 99 3.31 11.47 3.90
CA VAL A 99 2.37 11.04 2.85
C VAL A 99 3.14 10.85 1.56
N VAL A 100 3.13 9.64 1.03
CA VAL A 100 3.95 9.25 -0.15
C VAL A 100 3.13 9.05 -1.42
N SER A 101 1.85 8.76 -1.29
CA SER A 101 0.89 8.62 -2.37
C SER A 101 -0.53 8.67 -1.82
N TYR A 102 -1.53 8.70 -2.71
CA TYR A 102 -2.91 8.43 -2.35
C TYR A 102 -3.37 7.12 -2.99
N ASP A 103 -4.41 6.53 -2.42
CA ASP A 103 -5.01 5.27 -2.80
C ASP A 103 -6.53 5.39 -2.73
N ALA A 104 -7.22 4.51 -3.43
CA ALA A 104 -8.65 4.27 -3.29
C ALA A 104 -8.88 2.77 -3.11
N ILE A 105 -9.70 2.40 -2.14
CA ILE A 105 -10.07 1.00 -1.96
C ILE A 105 -11.24 0.71 -2.91
N ALA A 106 -10.94 0.00 -4.00
CA ALA A 106 -11.90 -0.36 -5.04
C ALA A 106 -12.70 -1.61 -4.64
N VAL A 107 -14.01 -1.59 -4.84
CA VAL A 107 -14.87 -2.79 -4.77
C VAL A 107 -14.77 -3.52 -6.09
N ILE A 108 -14.35 -4.79 -6.05
CA ILE A 108 -14.24 -5.64 -7.22
C ILE A 108 -15.17 -6.85 -7.12
N VAL A 109 -15.71 -7.24 -8.25
CA VAL A 109 -16.48 -8.49 -8.42
C VAL A 109 -15.93 -9.26 -9.61
N ASN A 110 -16.31 -10.52 -9.75
CA ASN A 110 -16.01 -11.28 -10.97
C ASN A 110 -16.55 -10.53 -12.20
N GLU A 111 -15.85 -10.57 -13.32
CA GLU A 111 -16.25 -9.87 -14.55
C GLU A 111 -17.61 -10.31 -15.08
N SER A 112 -18.03 -11.57 -14.85
CA SER A 112 -19.32 -12.12 -15.24
C SER A 112 -20.51 -11.63 -14.38
N ASN A 113 -20.25 -11.00 -13.22
CA ASN A 113 -21.34 -10.47 -12.38
C ASN A 113 -22.10 -9.38 -13.12
N PRO A 114 -23.47 -9.38 -13.18
CA PRO A 114 -24.22 -8.38 -13.94
C PRO A 114 -24.20 -6.97 -13.34
N LEU A 115 -23.88 -6.84 -12.04
CA LEU A 115 -23.88 -5.53 -11.37
C LEU A 115 -22.75 -4.63 -11.90
N THR A 116 -23.06 -3.34 -12.02
CA THR A 116 -22.11 -2.29 -12.40
C THR A 116 -21.84 -1.29 -11.27
N GLN A 117 -22.66 -1.34 -10.23
CA GLN A 117 -22.63 -0.41 -9.10
C GLN A 117 -23.23 -1.04 -7.84
N LEU A 118 -22.85 -0.48 -6.68
CA LEU A 118 -23.49 -0.73 -5.39
C LEU A 118 -23.64 0.61 -4.65
N THR A 119 -24.67 0.74 -3.83
CA THR A 119 -24.75 1.83 -2.86
C THR A 119 -23.78 1.60 -1.72
N MET A 120 -23.34 2.67 -1.03
CA MET A 120 -22.52 2.55 0.18
C MET A 120 -23.16 1.64 1.24
N ARG A 121 -24.50 1.64 1.33
CA ARG A 121 -25.25 0.77 2.25
C ARG A 121 -25.17 -0.71 1.85
N GLN A 122 -25.31 -1.02 0.57
CA GLN A 122 -25.17 -2.40 0.08
C GLN A 122 -23.74 -2.93 0.30
N VAL A 123 -22.70 -2.10 0.07
CA VAL A 123 -21.31 -2.44 0.37
C VAL A 123 -21.17 -2.80 1.86
N GLU A 124 -21.64 -1.94 2.77
CA GLU A 124 -21.62 -2.21 4.21
C GLU A 124 -22.32 -3.54 4.54
N GLN A 125 -23.55 -3.75 4.05
CA GLN A 125 -24.37 -4.91 4.36
C GLN A 125 -23.80 -6.22 3.82
N ILE A 126 -23.20 -6.21 2.63
CA ILE A 126 -22.55 -7.38 2.04
C ILE A 126 -21.35 -7.78 2.90
N PHE A 127 -20.42 -6.86 3.17
CA PHE A 127 -19.21 -7.19 3.92
C PHE A 127 -19.46 -7.51 5.39
N ALA A 128 -20.56 -7.03 5.97
CA ALA A 128 -21.01 -7.40 7.32
C ALA A 128 -21.84 -8.70 7.36
N GLY A 129 -22.24 -9.25 6.19
CA GLY A 129 -22.98 -10.50 6.09
C GLY A 129 -24.50 -10.39 6.28
N ASP A 130 -25.08 -9.19 6.20
CA ASP A 130 -26.52 -8.99 6.19
C ASP A 130 -27.13 -9.40 4.83
N VAL A 131 -26.41 -9.10 3.74
CA VAL A 131 -26.74 -9.48 2.37
C VAL A 131 -25.87 -10.66 1.97
N LYS A 132 -26.48 -11.82 1.77
CA LYS A 132 -25.81 -13.11 1.51
C LYS A 132 -26.04 -13.65 0.11
N ASP A 133 -26.99 -13.06 -0.62
CA ASP A 133 -27.39 -13.45 -1.97
C ASP A 133 -27.37 -12.23 -2.87
N TRP A 134 -26.88 -12.39 -4.11
CA TRP A 134 -26.77 -11.30 -5.06
C TRP A 134 -28.14 -10.71 -5.47
N SER A 135 -29.23 -11.48 -5.44
CA SER A 135 -30.60 -10.96 -5.71
C SER A 135 -31.00 -9.88 -4.72
N MET A 136 -30.52 -9.93 -3.47
CA MET A 136 -30.79 -8.89 -2.47
C MET A 136 -30.05 -7.56 -2.77
N ALA A 137 -29.02 -7.63 -3.62
CA ALA A 137 -28.28 -6.46 -4.08
C ALA A 137 -28.70 -6.00 -5.50
N GLY A 138 -29.70 -6.65 -6.10
CA GLY A 138 -30.19 -6.35 -7.46
C GLY A 138 -29.47 -7.10 -8.58
N GLY A 139 -28.68 -8.12 -8.23
CA GLY A 139 -28.02 -9.03 -9.16
C GLY A 139 -28.82 -10.29 -9.44
N SER A 140 -28.21 -11.26 -10.11
CA SER A 140 -28.78 -12.60 -10.31
C SER A 140 -28.78 -13.38 -8.98
N ALA A 141 -29.77 -14.25 -8.78
CA ALA A 141 -29.82 -15.09 -7.58
C ALA A 141 -28.57 -15.97 -7.46
N GLY A 142 -28.04 -16.07 -6.26
CA GLY A 142 -26.87 -16.87 -5.92
C GLY A 142 -26.08 -16.33 -4.73
N PRO A 143 -25.33 -17.20 -4.04
CA PRO A 143 -24.62 -16.82 -2.84
C PRO A 143 -23.50 -15.81 -3.13
N ILE A 144 -23.13 -15.01 -2.13
CA ILE A 144 -22.00 -14.07 -2.20
C ILE A 144 -20.78 -14.68 -1.47
N SER A 145 -19.66 -14.82 -2.19
CA SER A 145 -18.37 -15.19 -1.63
C SER A 145 -17.55 -13.94 -1.34
N ILE A 146 -17.31 -13.66 -0.05
CA ILE A 146 -16.66 -12.43 0.39
C ILE A 146 -15.18 -12.68 0.64
N TYR A 147 -14.30 -11.94 -0.06
CA TYR A 147 -12.86 -11.98 0.11
C TYR A 147 -12.36 -10.70 0.77
N THR A 148 -11.63 -10.85 1.87
CA THR A 148 -11.13 -9.74 2.69
C THR A 148 -9.63 -9.90 2.94
N ARG A 149 -9.01 -8.91 3.58
CA ARG A 149 -7.63 -8.99 4.03
C ARG A 149 -7.56 -9.57 5.45
N ASN A 150 -6.38 -10.03 5.83
CA ASN A 150 -6.07 -10.41 7.21
C ASN A 150 -6.01 -9.17 8.13
N THR A 151 -5.93 -9.39 9.44
CA THR A 151 -6.01 -8.32 10.46
C THR A 151 -4.75 -7.45 10.56
N SER A 152 -3.58 -7.88 10.02
CA SER A 152 -2.37 -7.04 9.95
C SER A 152 -2.46 -5.97 8.85
N SER A 153 -3.38 -6.15 7.89
CA SER A 153 -3.59 -5.25 6.76
C SER A 153 -4.15 -3.89 7.19
N GLY A 154 -3.50 -2.81 6.74
CA GLY A 154 -4.06 -1.46 6.85
C GLY A 154 -5.35 -1.30 6.04
N THR A 155 -5.42 -1.94 4.87
CA THR A 155 -6.64 -1.94 4.04
C THR A 155 -7.82 -2.60 4.74
N TYR A 156 -7.61 -3.70 5.48
CA TYR A 156 -8.65 -4.32 6.33
C TYR A 156 -9.19 -3.34 7.36
N GLN A 157 -8.31 -2.59 8.01
CA GLN A 157 -8.70 -1.65 9.06
C GLN A 157 -9.44 -0.43 8.48
N ASP A 158 -8.89 0.17 7.42
CA ASP A 158 -9.53 1.32 6.77
C ASP A 158 -10.86 0.94 6.11
N TRP A 159 -10.99 -0.26 5.53
CA TRP A 159 -12.26 -0.74 5.00
C TRP A 159 -13.33 -0.82 6.09
N LYS A 160 -12.95 -1.34 7.25
CA LYS A 160 -13.85 -1.39 8.42
C LYS A 160 -14.31 0.00 8.84
N ASP A 161 -13.43 0.98 8.82
CA ASP A 161 -13.75 2.36 9.21
C ASP A 161 -14.52 3.12 8.11
N LEU A 162 -14.09 3.05 6.86
CA LEU A 162 -14.61 3.84 5.74
C LEU A 162 -15.92 3.25 5.17
N ALA A 163 -15.97 1.93 5.00
CA ALA A 163 -17.07 1.26 4.29
C ALA A 163 -18.07 0.58 5.23
N MET A 164 -17.61 0.04 6.37
CA MET A 164 -18.43 -0.79 7.25
C MET A 164 -18.89 -0.09 8.53
N LYS A 165 -18.63 1.20 8.71
CA LYS A 165 -18.98 1.97 9.93
C LYS A 165 -18.53 1.26 11.21
N LYS A 166 -17.34 0.66 11.19
CA LYS A 166 -16.72 -0.13 12.27
C LYS A 166 -17.43 -1.43 12.64
N ARG A 167 -18.42 -1.87 11.86
CA ARG A 167 -19.05 -3.18 12.03
C ARG A 167 -18.03 -4.31 11.80
N ASP A 168 -18.32 -5.48 12.34
CA ASP A 168 -17.50 -6.66 12.09
C ASP A 168 -17.77 -7.24 10.71
N TYR A 169 -16.73 -7.84 10.13
CA TYR A 169 -16.87 -8.58 8.87
C TYR A 169 -17.73 -9.84 9.06
N ALA A 170 -18.42 -10.23 8.01
CA ALA A 170 -19.12 -11.50 7.95
C ALA A 170 -18.17 -12.65 8.39
N SER A 171 -18.67 -13.54 9.26
CA SER A 171 -17.91 -14.71 9.72
C SER A 171 -17.54 -15.66 8.57
N SER A 172 -18.31 -15.64 7.48
CA SER A 172 -18.05 -16.38 6.24
C SER A 172 -16.99 -15.76 5.34
N SER A 173 -16.48 -14.55 5.65
CA SER A 173 -15.48 -13.91 4.82
C SER A 173 -14.15 -14.64 4.83
N GLN A 174 -13.55 -14.82 3.66
CA GLN A 174 -12.26 -15.45 3.46
C GLN A 174 -11.14 -14.42 3.54
N LYS A 175 -10.15 -14.67 4.41
CA LYS A 175 -9.07 -13.71 4.71
C LYS A 175 -7.84 -14.01 3.88
N MET A 176 -7.44 -13.07 3.02
CA MET A 176 -6.28 -13.16 2.14
C MET A 176 -5.11 -12.33 2.66
N ALA A 177 -3.88 -12.76 2.37
CA ALA A 177 -2.67 -12.05 2.79
C ALA A 177 -2.47 -10.75 2.00
N GLY A 178 -2.77 -10.73 0.68
CA GLY A 178 -2.49 -9.62 -0.23
C GLY A 178 -3.66 -9.20 -1.11
N ASN A 179 -3.50 -8.02 -1.74
CA ASN A 179 -4.45 -7.52 -2.74
C ASN A 179 -4.52 -8.42 -3.97
N GLU A 180 -3.38 -8.94 -4.43
CA GLU A 180 -3.31 -9.82 -5.61
C GLU A 180 -4.07 -11.12 -5.38
N GLN A 181 -4.01 -11.68 -4.17
CA GLN A 181 -4.77 -12.88 -3.84
C GLN A 181 -6.28 -12.63 -3.86
N ILE A 182 -6.75 -11.48 -3.33
CA ILE A 182 -8.17 -11.12 -3.42
C ILE A 182 -8.59 -11.01 -4.88
N ALA A 183 -7.83 -10.28 -5.70
CA ALA A 183 -8.14 -10.11 -7.11
C ALA A 183 -8.17 -11.45 -7.86
N ALA A 184 -7.20 -12.34 -7.60
CA ALA A 184 -7.15 -13.66 -8.21
C ALA A 184 -8.33 -14.56 -7.82
N GLU A 185 -8.72 -14.55 -6.54
CA GLU A 185 -9.86 -15.36 -6.08
C GLU A 185 -11.20 -14.81 -6.59
N VAL A 186 -11.39 -13.50 -6.60
CA VAL A 186 -12.57 -12.85 -7.20
C VAL A 186 -12.64 -13.14 -8.69
N GLY A 187 -11.51 -13.06 -9.42
CA GLY A 187 -11.46 -13.34 -10.85
C GLY A 187 -11.82 -14.78 -11.24
N LYS A 188 -11.57 -15.74 -10.35
CA LYS A 188 -11.92 -17.17 -10.57
C LYS A 188 -13.32 -17.53 -10.13
N ASN A 189 -13.93 -16.77 -9.22
CA ASN A 189 -15.21 -17.12 -8.60
C ASN A 189 -16.35 -16.17 -9.08
N PRO A 190 -17.29 -16.65 -9.91
CA PRO A 190 -18.45 -15.85 -10.36
C PRO A 190 -19.28 -15.25 -9.21
N ALA A 191 -19.28 -15.87 -8.04
CA ALA A 191 -19.96 -15.38 -6.83
C ALA A 191 -19.13 -14.37 -6.02
N GLY A 192 -17.89 -14.10 -6.44
CA GLY A 192 -16.87 -13.37 -5.66
C GLY A 192 -17.12 -11.86 -5.60
N ILE A 193 -16.89 -11.31 -4.40
CA ILE A 193 -16.70 -9.89 -4.14
C ILE A 193 -15.50 -9.69 -3.24
N GLY A 194 -14.74 -8.63 -3.48
CA GLY A 194 -13.62 -8.25 -2.64
C GLY A 194 -13.34 -6.75 -2.70
N TYR A 195 -12.33 -6.32 -1.98
CA TYR A 195 -11.80 -4.97 -2.09
C TYR A 195 -10.28 -5.00 -2.23
N VAL A 196 -9.76 -4.10 -3.06
CA VAL A 196 -8.32 -3.97 -3.33
C VAL A 196 -7.93 -2.50 -3.43
N GLY A 197 -6.65 -2.18 -3.22
CA GLY A 197 -6.12 -0.86 -3.57
C GLY A 197 -6.25 -0.58 -5.07
N ILE A 198 -6.35 0.70 -5.44
CA ILE A 198 -6.59 1.16 -6.82
C ILE A 198 -5.59 0.57 -7.83
N ALA A 199 -4.34 0.32 -7.40
CA ALA A 199 -3.29 -0.27 -8.23
C ALA A 199 -3.54 -1.73 -8.65
N TYR A 200 -4.51 -2.40 -8.04
CA TYR A 200 -4.86 -3.81 -8.27
C TYR A 200 -6.22 -4.01 -8.94
N LYS A 201 -6.91 -2.91 -9.27
CA LYS A 201 -8.29 -2.93 -9.79
C LYS A 201 -8.46 -3.53 -11.18
N GLU A 202 -7.38 -3.61 -11.97
CA GLU A 202 -7.39 -4.09 -13.35
C GLU A 202 -6.82 -5.51 -13.47
N ALA A 203 -6.98 -6.34 -12.43
CA ALA A 203 -6.59 -7.73 -12.49
C ALA A 203 -7.51 -8.53 -13.42
N GLN A 204 -6.97 -9.61 -13.99
CA GLN A 204 -7.71 -10.47 -14.91
C GLN A 204 -8.96 -11.08 -14.25
N GLY A 205 -10.08 -11.11 -14.96
CA GLY A 205 -11.32 -11.73 -14.54
C GLY A 205 -12.12 -10.92 -13.50
N VAL A 206 -11.68 -9.68 -13.17
CA VAL A 206 -12.40 -8.81 -12.26
C VAL A 206 -12.90 -7.55 -12.95
N LYS A 207 -13.96 -6.97 -12.40
CA LYS A 207 -14.38 -5.61 -12.73
C LYS A 207 -14.65 -4.80 -11.48
N VAL A 208 -14.44 -3.49 -11.60
CA VAL A 208 -14.69 -2.51 -10.53
C VAL A 208 -16.13 -2.06 -10.57
N LEU A 209 -16.79 -2.06 -9.41
CA LEU A 209 -18.12 -1.46 -9.25
C LEU A 209 -18.01 0.03 -8.95
N ALA A 210 -18.90 0.82 -9.55
CA ALA A 210 -19.12 2.20 -9.13
C ALA A 210 -19.81 2.24 -7.76
N ILE A 211 -19.56 3.28 -6.98
CA ILE A 211 -20.22 3.52 -5.70
C ILE A 211 -21.28 4.60 -5.89
N MET A 212 -22.53 4.26 -5.58
CA MET A 212 -23.60 5.22 -5.54
C MET A 212 -23.59 5.96 -4.20
N LEU A 213 -23.43 7.26 -4.25
CA LEU A 213 -23.43 8.15 -3.09
C LEU A 213 -24.86 8.43 -2.62
N LYS A 214 -25.01 9.14 -1.50
CA LYS A 214 -26.33 9.44 -0.90
C LYS A 214 -27.21 10.35 -1.78
N ASP A 215 -26.58 11.19 -2.58
CA ASP A 215 -27.25 12.09 -3.53
C ASP A 215 -27.59 11.42 -4.87
N GLY A 216 -27.33 10.11 -5.00
CA GLY A 216 -27.56 9.33 -6.21
C GLY A 216 -26.45 9.40 -7.24
N SER A 217 -25.41 10.21 -7.03
CA SER A 217 -24.27 10.28 -7.95
C SER A 217 -23.44 9.00 -7.91
N LEU A 218 -22.86 8.63 -9.06
CA LEU A 218 -22.00 7.47 -9.22
C LEU A 218 -20.54 7.91 -9.29
N VAL A 219 -19.70 7.33 -8.44
CA VAL A 219 -18.27 7.60 -8.42
C VAL A 219 -17.45 6.32 -8.59
N ARG A 220 -16.35 6.42 -9.33
CA ARG A 220 -15.36 5.35 -9.52
C ARG A 220 -14.04 5.72 -8.88
N PRO A 221 -13.21 4.72 -8.50
CA PRO A 221 -11.87 4.96 -7.98
C PRO A 221 -10.93 5.39 -9.12
N GLU A 222 -10.78 6.69 -9.30
CA GLU A 222 -9.98 7.33 -10.34
C GLU A 222 -9.12 8.43 -9.71
N VAL A 223 -8.03 8.81 -10.39
CA VAL A 223 -7.12 9.86 -9.90
C VAL A 223 -7.88 11.14 -9.54
N ALA A 224 -8.77 11.59 -10.41
CA ALA A 224 -9.57 12.80 -10.19
C ALA A 224 -10.47 12.70 -8.95
N THR A 225 -11.18 11.57 -8.78
CA THR A 225 -12.10 11.36 -7.66
C THR A 225 -11.40 11.13 -6.32
N VAL A 226 -10.15 10.68 -6.35
CA VAL A 226 -9.27 10.60 -5.18
C VAL A 226 -8.75 11.99 -4.79
N HIS A 227 -8.24 12.78 -5.75
CA HIS A 227 -7.71 14.11 -5.47
C HIS A 227 -8.79 15.09 -4.99
N ASN A 228 -9.97 15.09 -5.61
CA ASN A 228 -11.08 15.96 -5.21
C ASN A 228 -11.90 15.40 -4.02
N LYS A 229 -11.50 14.20 -3.50
CA LYS A 229 -12.11 13.52 -2.34
C LYS A 229 -13.60 13.15 -2.53
N THR A 230 -14.05 12.99 -3.76
CA THR A 230 -15.43 12.55 -4.03
C THR A 230 -15.59 11.03 -3.90
N TYR A 231 -14.52 10.24 -4.12
CA TYR A 231 -14.57 8.81 -3.88
C TYR A 231 -14.52 8.50 -2.37
N PRO A 232 -15.55 7.83 -1.79
CA PRO A 232 -15.70 7.72 -0.34
C PRO A 232 -14.65 6.85 0.36
N TYR A 233 -13.96 5.99 -0.37
CA TYR A 233 -12.95 5.07 0.15
C TYR A 233 -11.53 5.47 -0.29
N ALA A 234 -11.32 6.76 -0.55
CA ALA A 234 -10.02 7.33 -0.81
C ALA A 234 -9.23 7.55 0.50
N ARG A 235 -7.92 7.36 0.44
CA ARG A 235 -7.04 7.47 1.62
C ARG A 235 -5.60 7.83 1.23
N PRO A 236 -4.82 8.47 2.14
CA PRO A 236 -3.38 8.62 1.97
C PRO A 236 -2.63 7.32 2.35
N ASN A 237 -1.49 7.12 1.70
CA ASN A 237 -0.49 6.15 2.09
C ASN A 237 0.69 6.84 2.77
N PHE A 238 1.30 6.15 3.72
CA PHE A 238 2.33 6.72 4.58
C PHE A 238 3.62 5.89 4.58
N PHE A 239 4.74 6.60 4.66
CA PHE A 239 5.96 6.10 5.28
C PHE A 239 6.08 6.71 6.68
N TYR A 240 6.47 5.87 7.63
CA TYR A 240 6.80 6.27 8.99
C TYR A 240 8.28 6.10 9.24
N THR A 241 8.88 7.09 9.91
CA THR A 241 10.27 7.05 10.41
C THR A 241 10.29 7.36 11.90
N ASN A 242 11.40 7.07 12.58
CA ASN A 242 11.64 7.55 13.93
C ASN A 242 12.25 8.96 13.86
N GLY A 243 11.46 9.97 14.19
CA GLY A 243 11.82 11.37 14.01
C GLY A 243 11.76 11.82 12.55
N GLU A 244 12.33 13.00 12.25
CA GLU A 244 12.43 13.52 10.88
C GLU A 244 13.27 12.58 10.01
N PRO A 245 12.80 12.31 8.75
CA PRO A 245 13.55 11.46 7.84
C PRO A 245 14.97 11.95 7.63
N SER A 246 15.96 11.09 7.81
CA SER A 246 17.37 11.42 7.66
C SER A 246 18.18 10.25 7.08
N GLY A 247 19.44 10.49 6.73
CA GLY A 247 20.30 9.47 6.15
C GLY A 247 19.72 8.85 4.89
N LEU A 248 19.83 7.53 4.72
CA LEU A 248 19.31 6.80 3.56
C LEU A 248 17.80 6.83 3.47
N ALA A 249 17.10 6.74 4.61
CA ALA A 249 15.65 6.80 4.64
C ALA A 249 15.14 8.16 4.15
N GLY A 250 15.78 9.25 4.60
CA GLY A 250 15.45 10.61 4.12
C GLY A 250 15.69 10.75 2.63
N GLN A 251 16.86 10.35 2.13
CA GLN A 251 17.21 10.43 0.70
C GLN A 251 16.25 9.63 -0.18
N PHE A 252 15.83 8.43 0.26
CA PHE A 252 14.88 7.62 -0.48
C PHE A 252 13.47 8.24 -0.47
N ILE A 253 13.04 8.83 0.65
CA ILE A 253 11.76 9.54 0.75
C ILE A 253 11.77 10.78 -0.13
N ASP A 254 12.85 11.56 -0.14
CA ASP A 254 13.02 12.74 -1.01
C ASP A 254 12.97 12.34 -2.50
N TYR A 255 13.63 11.25 -2.86
CA TYR A 255 13.54 10.70 -4.22
C TYR A 255 12.11 10.29 -4.58
N LEU A 256 11.43 9.55 -3.70
CA LEU A 256 10.04 9.16 -3.90
C LEU A 256 9.13 10.39 -4.11
N LEU A 257 9.34 11.47 -3.35
CA LEU A 257 8.55 12.70 -3.44
C LEU A 257 8.97 13.61 -4.61
N SER A 258 10.09 13.35 -5.26
CA SER A 258 10.50 14.07 -6.47
C SER A 258 9.53 13.84 -7.64
N ALA A 259 9.61 14.68 -8.67
CA ALA A 259 8.80 14.51 -9.89
C ALA A 259 8.97 13.12 -10.52
N GLU A 260 10.21 12.63 -10.57
CA GLU A 260 10.52 11.29 -11.10
C GLU A 260 9.93 10.17 -10.22
N GLY A 261 10.09 10.26 -8.90
CA GLY A 261 9.51 9.28 -7.98
C GLY A 261 7.98 9.25 -8.07
N GLN A 262 7.34 10.41 -8.17
CA GLN A 262 5.89 10.51 -8.32
C GLN A 262 5.38 10.03 -9.70
N GLU A 263 6.20 10.11 -10.75
CA GLU A 263 5.90 9.47 -12.02
C GLU A 263 5.89 7.92 -11.89
N ILE A 264 6.84 7.35 -11.13
CA ILE A 264 6.85 5.91 -10.83
C ILE A 264 5.63 5.53 -9.98
N VAL A 265 5.25 6.36 -9.00
CA VAL A 265 4.01 6.17 -8.21
C VAL A 265 2.81 6.07 -9.14
N ALA A 266 2.66 6.99 -10.11
CA ALA A 266 1.57 6.97 -11.09
C ALA A 266 1.62 5.71 -11.99
N LYS A 267 2.80 5.35 -12.52
CA LYS A 267 3.00 4.14 -13.35
C LYS A 267 2.70 2.86 -12.58
N SER A 268 2.92 2.86 -11.27
CA SER A 268 2.56 1.73 -10.39
C SER A 268 1.05 1.61 -10.13
N GLY A 269 0.23 2.55 -10.65
CA GLY A 269 -1.22 2.56 -10.52
C GLY A 269 -1.73 3.26 -9.25
N PHE A 270 -0.87 3.94 -8.51
CA PHE A 270 -1.25 4.77 -7.36
C PHE A 270 -1.52 6.21 -7.78
N VAL A 271 -2.15 6.97 -6.90
CA VAL A 271 -2.43 8.39 -7.14
C VAL A 271 -1.30 9.23 -6.54
N PRO A 272 -0.58 10.02 -7.35
CA PRO A 272 0.53 10.83 -6.88
C PRO A 272 0.11 11.86 -5.82
N VAL A 273 1.08 12.26 -4.99
CA VAL A 273 0.93 13.44 -4.14
C VAL A 273 0.90 14.67 -5.06
N PRO A 274 -0.05 15.60 -4.87
CA PRO A 274 -0.04 16.85 -5.63
C PRO A 274 1.30 17.58 -5.48
N ALA A 275 1.82 18.12 -6.59
CA ALA A 275 3.02 18.95 -6.53
C ALA A 275 2.85 20.07 -5.51
N ALA A 276 3.86 20.30 -4.67
CA ALA A 276 3.87 21.48 -3.80
C ALA A 276 3.73 22.75 -4.66
N LYS A 277 2.72 23.59 -4.31
CA LYS A 277 2.51 24.87 -4.99
C LYS A 277 3.58 25.87 -4.59
#